data_2b2d02dd657f4947fc7caf3b3555cf53
#
_entry.id   2b2d02dd657f4947fc7caf3b3555cf53
#
_cell.length_a   1.000
_cell.length_b   1.000
_cell.length_c   1.000
_cell.angle_alpha   90.00
_cell.angle_beta   90.00
_cell.angle_gamma   90.00
#
_symmetry.space_group_name_H-M   'P 1'
#
loop_
_entity.id
_entity.type
_entity.pdbx_description
1 polymer ?
#
loop_
_entity_poly.entity_id
_entity_poly.type
_entity_poly.pdbx_seq_one_letter_code
_entity_poly.pdbx_strand_id
1 'polypeptide(L)'
;MTRYESLIIYAEKMGAKVKEKNFRTYKKYGRTIRNTIYINSSMTNYEKIEVLSEEIGHFKTTFGNISDLSNIKNSKLEKIARREGYKIFAKPSLLIDAIKSGATDDYEIADYLSVSKEILKDVIEDLKAQYGIRIPIGDYYLYLEPHLDIALNKDKKNNKVNVFNGKEQQ
;
A
#
# COMPACT_ATOMS: atom_id res chain seq x y z
N MET A 1 -4.76 18.35 3.76
CA MET A 1 -4.32 17.58 2.58
C MET A 1 -4.91 16.19 2.68
N THR A 2 -5.72 15.82 1.71
CA THR A 2 -6.35 14.49 1.65
C THR A 2 -5.34 13.42 1.22
N ARG A 3 -5.68 12.14 1.44
CA ARG A 3 -4.85 11.02 0.98
C ARG A 3 -4.72 11.00 -0.55
N TYR A 4 -5.80 11.33 -1.25
CA TYR A 4 -5.79 11.43 -2.71
C TYR A 4 -4.82 12.51 -3.22
N GLU A 5 -4.85 13.71 -2.62
CA GLU A 5 -3.89 14.78 -2.94
C GLU A 5 -2.44 14.36 -2.67
N SER A 6 -2.21 13.62 -1.59
CA SER A 6 -0.87 13.09 -1.28
C SER A 6 -0.37 12.11 -2.34
N LEU A 7 -1.28 11.29 -2.90
CA LEU A 7 -0.96 10.38 -4.00
C LEU A 7 -0.65 11.12 -5.31
N ILE A 8 -1.38 12.19 -5.60
CA ILE A 8 -1.08 13.05 -6.76
C ILE A 8 0.33 13.62 -6.65
N ILE A 9 0.68 14.20 -5.50
CA ILE A 9 2.02 14.75 -5.25
C ILE A 9 3.10 13.65 -5.36
N TYR A 10 2.80 12.45 -4.86
CA TYR A 10 3.72 11.32 -4.98
C TYR A 10 3.94 10.93 -6.45
N ALA A 11 2.89 10.84 -7.26
CA ALA A 11 2.98 10.54 -8.69
C ALA A 11 3.78 11.62 -9.44
N GLU A 12 3.55 12.91 -9.12
CA GLU A 12 4.27 14.02 -9.74
C GLU A 12 5.77 14.01 -9.42
N LYS A 13 6.15 13.69 -8.18
CA LYS A 13 7.56 13.49 -7.79
C LYS A 13 8.25 12.36 -8.55
N MET A 14 7.48 11.39 -9.05
CA MET A 14 7.98 10.30 -9.91
C MET A 14 8.01 10.66 -11.40
N GLY A 15 7.60 11.88 -11.78
CA GLY A 15 7.54 12.34 -13.15
C GLY A 15 6.22 12.04 -13.89
N ALA A 16 5.22 11.47 -13.20
CA ALA A 16 3.89 11.29 -13.75
C ALA A 16 3.05 12.57 -13.57
N LYS A 17 2.18 12.87 -14.53
CA LYS A 17 1.13 13.90 -14.39
C LYS A 17 -0.19 13.20 -14.09
N VAL A 18 -0.96 13.71 -13.14
CA VAL A 18 -2.30 13.17 -12.84
C VAL A 18 -3.36 14.13 -13.37
N LYS A 19 -4.33 13.62 -14.10
CA LYS A 19 -5.45 14.39 -14.65
C LYS A 19 -6.76 13.66 -14.43
N GLU A 20 -7.73 14.34 -13.87
CA GLU A 20 -9.11 13.87 -13.82
C GLU A 20 -9.81 14.15 -15.15
N LYS A 21 -10.54 13.14 -15.65
CA LYS A 21 -11.33 13.23 -16.88
C LYS A 21 -12.63 12.46 -16.73
N ASN A 22 -13.72 13.02 -17.21
CA ASN A 22 -14.96 12.28 -17.31
C ASN A 22 -14.92 11.35 -18.54
N PHE A 23 -14.88 10.03 -18.26
CA PHE A 23 -14.89 9.00 -19.31
C PHE A 23 -16.31 8.60 -19.74
N ARG A 24 -17.34 9.29 -19.26
CA ARG A 24 -18.76 8.97 -19.54
C ARG A 24 -19.12 7.54 -19.12
N THR A 25 -18.51 7.04 -18.05
CA THR A 25 -18.78 5.75 -17.44
C THR A 25 -18.70 5.89 -15.92
N TYR A 26 -19.53 5.14 -15.20
CA TYR A 26 -19.49 5.04 -13.73
C TYR A 26 -18.54 3.94 -13.23
N LYS A 27 -17.84 3.23 -14.12
CA LYS A 27 -16.91 2.19 -13.73
C LYS A 27 -15.65 2.81 -13.11
N LYS A 28 -15.06 2.10 -12.16
CA LYS A 28 -13.68 2.36 -11.72
C LYS A 28 -12.78 2.29 -12.94
N TYR A 29 -12.13 3.39 -13.28
CA TYR A 29 -11.29 3.47 -14.46
C TYR A 29 -10.19 4.50 -14.30
N GLY A 30 -8.96 4.01 -14.50
CA GLY A 30 -7.75 4.80 -14.69
C GLY A 30 -7.03 4.34 -15.95
N ARG A 31 -6.19 5.16 -16.48
CA ARG A 31 -5.34 4.80 -17.62
C ARG A 31 -4.10 5.67 -17.67
N THR A 32 -2.95 5.03 -17.74
CA THR A 32 -1.68 5.69 -18.00
C THR A 32 -1.40 5.77 -19.50
N ILE A 33 -1.15 6.97 -20.00
CA ILE A 33 -0.72 7.22 -21.38
C ILE A 33 0.57 8.04 -21.33
N ARG A 34 1.69 7.45 -21.75
CA ARG A 34 3.03 8.04 -21.60
C ARG A 34 3.29 8.36 -20.13
N ASN A 35 3.49 9.64 -19.80
CA ASN A 35 3.72 10.10 -18.43
C ASN A 35 2.49 10.73 -17.76
N THR A 36 1.29 10.49 -18.28
CA THR A 36 0.06 11.05 -17.73
C THR A 36 -0.90 9.94 -17.31
N ILE A 37 -1.27 9.96 -16.03
CA ILE A 37 -2.28 9.10 -15.44
C ILE A 37 -3.61 9.84 -15.50
N TYR A 38 -4.59 9.25 -16.18
CA TYR A 38 -5.95 9.76 -16.26
C TYR A 38 -6.83 8.99 -15.30
N ILE A 39 -7.56 9.71 -14.46
CA ILE A 39 -8.48 9.16 -13.45
C ILE A 39 -9.90 9.58 -13.79
N ASN A 40 -10.86 8.67 -13.70
CA ASN A 40 -12.27 9.00 -13.96
C ASN A 40 -12.80 9.94 -12.86
N SER A 41 -13.20 11.14 -13.25
CA SER A 41 -13.69 12.17 -12.32
C SER A 41 -15.01 11.82 -11.64
N SER A 42 -15.79 10.86 -12.19
CA SER A 42 -17.08 10.43 -11.62
C SER A 42 -16.94 9.42 -10.47
N MET A 43 -15.73 8.98 -10.16
CA MET A 43 -15.45 8.08 -9.05
C MET A 43 -15.50 8.79 -7.68
N THR A 44 -15.83 8.03 -6.65
CA THR A 44 -15.68 8.45 -5.25
C THR A 44 -14.20 8.65 -4.89
N ASN A 45 -13.90 9.34 -3.80
CA ASN A 45 -12.52 9.52 -3.35
C ASN A 45 -11.82 8.19 -3.03
N TYR A 46 -12.51 7.21 -2.45
CA TYR A 46 -11.98 5.87 -2.20
C TYR A 46 -11.56 5.19 -3.50
N GLU A 47 -12.45 5.16 -4.49
CA GLU A 47 -12.17 4.58 -5.80
C GLU A 47 -11.01 5.29 -6.52
N LYS A 48 -10.92 6.62 -6.40
CA LYS A 48 -9.80 7.39 -6.97
C LYS A 48 -8.47 7.02 -6.31
N ILE A 49 -8.44 6.83 -4.98
CA ILE A 49 -7.25 6.40 -4.25
C ILE A 49 -6.80 5.03 -4.74
N GLU A 50 -7.71 4.07 -4.82
CA GLU A 50 -7.42 2.71 -5.27
C GLU A 50 -6.87 2.70 -6.69
N VAL A 51 -7.59 3.31 -7.62
CA VAL A 51 -7.21 3.34 -9.04
C VAL A 51 -5.91 4.11 -9.27
N LEU A 52 -5.74 5.27 -8.62
CA LEU A 52 -4.49 6.04 -8.75
C LEU A 52 -3.29 5.27 -8.21
N SER A 53 -3.46 4.54 -7.11
CA SER A 53 -2.38 3.72 -6.54
C SER A 53 -1.99 2.57 -7.47
N GLU A 54 -2.96 1.92 -8.12
CA GLU A 54 -2.72 0.87 -9.12
C GLU A 54 -2.00 1.44 -10.35
N GLU A 55 -2.45 2.57 -10.89
CA GLU A 55 -1.82 3.24 -12.03
C GLU A 55 -0.38 3.72 -11.71
N ILE A 56 -0.12 4.17 -10.48
CA ILE A 56 1.23 4.49 -10.02
C ILE A 56 2.09 3.21 -9.95
N GLY A 57 1.52 2.12 -9.49
CA GLY A 57 2.18 0.81 -9.49
C GLY A 57 2.59 0.40 -10.90
N HIS A 58 1.69 0.49 -11.87
CA HIS A 58 1.98 0.27 -13.29
C HIS A 58 3.04 1.22 -13.82
N PHE A 59 2.93 2.50 -13.52
CA PHE A 59 3.92 3.50 -13.94
C PHE A 59 5.33 3.15 -13.44
N LYS A 60 5.48 2.71 -12.19
CA LYS A 60 6.76 2.29 -11.63
C LYS A 60 7.34 1.05 -12.28
N THR A 61 6.49 0.08 -12.57
CA THR A 61 6.94 -1.24 -13.04
C THR A 61 7.13 -1.32 -14.55
N THR A 62 6.43 -0.47 -15.32
CA THR A 62 6.47 -0.49 -16.79
C THR A 62 7.37 0.59 -17.39
N PHE A 63 7.71 1.65 -16.67
CA PHE A 63 8.49 2.79 -17.20
C PHE A 63 9.95 2.46 -17.54
N GLY A 64 10.44 1.28 -17.19
CA GLY A 64 11.77 0.79 -17.58
C GLY A 64 11.81 -0.17 -18.77
N ASN A 65 10.65 -0.61 -19.30
CA ASN A 65 10.57 -1.70 -20.28
C ASN A 65 9.54 -1.41 -21.38
N ILE A 66 9.66 -0.28 -22.07
CA ILE A 66 8.68 0.22 -23.08
C ILE A 66 8.68 -0.63 -24.36
N SER A 67 9.56 -1.59 -24.55
CA SER A 67 9.68 -2.32 -25.81
C SER A 67 8.72 -3.51 -25.98
N ASP A 68 7.95 -3.91 -24.96
CA ASP A 68 7.11 -5.11 -25.08
C ASP A 68 5.72 -4.97 -24.41
N LEU A 69 4.97 -3.93 -24.81
CA LEU A 69 3.60 -3.69 -24.34
C LEU A 69 2.57 -4.73 -24.88
N SER A 70 2.97 -5.59 -25.80
CA SER A 70 2.07 -6.59 -26.39
C SER A 70 1.90 -7.86 -25.54
N ASN A 71 2.77 -8.09 -24.55
CA ASN A 71 2.79 -9.29 -23.71
C ASN A 71 2.44 -9.05 -22.21
N ILE A 72 1.91 -7.90 -21.87
CA ILE A 72 1.61 -7.48 -20.47
C ILE A 72 0.31 -8.12 -19.91
N LYS A 73 -0.18 -9.18 -20.48
CA LYS A 73 -1.20 -10.05 -19.84
C LYS A 73 -0.56 -11.07 -18.88
N ASN A 74 0.63 -10.80 -18.40
CA ASN A 74 1.27 -11.71 -17.49
C ASN A 74 0.80 -11.42 -16.06
N SER A 75 0.05 -12.33 -15.48
CA SER A 75 -0.48 -12.27 -14.11
C SER A 75 0.57 -11.90 -13.05
N LYS A 76 1.85 -12.18 -13.33
CA LYS A 76 2.97 -11.80 -12.45
C LYS A 76 3.26 -10.30 -12.46
N LEU A 77 3.26 -9.64 -13.63
CA LEU A 77 3.51 -8.19 -13.74
C LEU A 77 2.35 -7.39 -13.14
N GLU A 78 1.14 -7.85 -13.37
CA GLU A 78 -0.06 -7.28 -12.74
C GLU A 78 0.02 -7.34 -11.21
N LYS A 79 0.40 -8.50 -10.66
CA LYS A 79 0.59 -8.69 -9.23
C LYS A 79 1.71 -7.79 -8.67
N ILE A 80 2.80 -7.60 -9.41
CA ILE A 80 3.89 -6.70 -9.00
C ILE A 80 3.42 -5.24 -9.00
N ALA A 81 2.73 -4.79 -10.05
CA ALA A 81 2.20 -3.44 -10.13
C ALA A 81 1.23 -3.13 -9.00
N ARG A 82 0.27 -4.03 -8.75
CA ARG A 82 -0.69 -3.92 -7.67
C ARG A 82 -0.01 -3.87 -6.29
N ARG A 83 0.99 -4.70 -6.05
CA ARG A 83 1.81 -4.68 -4.84
C ARG A 83 2.55 -3.35 -4.66
N GLU A 84 3.13 -2.79 -5.72
CA GLU A 84 3.77 -1.48 -5.65
C GLU A 84 2.77 -0.36 -5.34
N GLY A 85 1.53 -0.47 -5.84
CA GLY A 85 0.41 0.39 -5.46
C GLY A 85 0.09 0.26 -3.97
N TYR A 86 -0.07 -0.95 -3.45
CA TYR A 86 -0.38 -1.19 -2.03
C TYR A 86 0.66 -0.59 -1.08
N LYS A 87 1.95 -0.64 -1.42
CA LYS A 87 3.02 -0.03 -0.62
C LYS A 87 2.85 1.47 -0.39
N ILE A 88 2.03 2.14 -1.16
CA ILE A 88 1.85 3.59 -1.06
C ILE A 88 0.83 3.93 0.04
N PHE A 89 -0.30 3.20 0.10
CA PHE A 89 -1.41 3.54 0.97
C PHE A 89 -1.65 2.53 2.11
N ALA A 90 -1.07 1.33 2.03
CA ALA A 90 -1.28 0.26 3.00
C ALA A 90 0.04 -0.37 3.48
N LYS A 91 1.02 0.47 3.80
CA LYS A 91 2.24 0.00 4.48
C LYS A 91 1.87 -0.67 5.80
N PRO A 92 2.57 -1.74 6.20
CA PRO A 92 2.34 -2.36 7.49
C PRO A 92 2.37 -1.39 8.69
N SER A 93 3.17 -0.32 8.64
CA SER A 93 3.17 0.73 9.66
C SER A 93 1.84 1.48 9.74
N LEU A 94 1.16 1.72 8.60
CA LEU A 94 -0.13 2.40 8.59
C LEU A 94 -1.25 1.52 9.16
N LEU A 95 -1.15 0.19 9.01
CA LEU A 95 -2.06 -0.75 9.68
C LEU A 95 -1.89 -0.69 11.21
N ILE A 96 -0.64 -0.62 11.68
CA ILE A 96 -0.35 -0.40 13.10
C ILE A 96 -0.93 0.94 13.57
N ASP A 97 -0.77 2.01 12.80
CA ASP A 97 -1.27 3.33 13.14
C ASP A 97 -2.81 3.33 13.20
N ALA A 98 -3.49 2.63 12.30
CA ALA A 98 -4.95 2.47 12.33
C ALA A 98 -5.41 1.78 13.62
N ILE A 99 -4.81 0.63 13.97
CA ILE A 99 -5.15 -0.10 15.20
C ILE A 99 -4.86 0.75 16.45
N LYS A 100 -3.73 1.46 16.48
CA LYS A 100 -3.37 2.36 17.59
C LYS A 100 -4.30 3.58 17.71
N SER A 101 -4.92 3.99 16.62
CA SER A 101 -5.92 5.07 16.64
C SER A 101 -7.29 4.62 17.15
N GLY A 102 -7.44 3.31 17.43
CA GLY A 102 -8.67 2.73 18.00
C GLY A 102 -9.51 1.93 16.99
N ALA A 103 -9.02 1.72 15.75
CA ALA A 103 -9.72 0.85 14.81
C ALA A 103 -9.72 -0.61 15.32
N THR A 104 -10.89 -1.22 15.43
CA THR A 104 -11.12 -2.52 16.05
C THR A 104 -11.52 -3.61 15.06
N ASP A 105 -11.92 -3.22 13.87
CA ASP A 105 -12.35 -4.15 12.81
C ASP A 105 -11.84 -3.72 11.41
N ASP A 106 -12.06 -4.61 10.44
CA ASP A 106 -11.62 -4.39 9.05
C ASP A 106 -12.27 -3.17 8.40
N TYR A 107 -13.49 -2.78 8.80
CA TYR A 107 -14.16 -1.61 8.25
C TYR A 107 -13.50 -0.32 8.74
N GLU A 108 -13.22 -0.23 10.02
CA GLU A 108 -12.57 0.93 10.63
C GLU A 108 -11.12 1.07 10.13
N ILE A 109 -10.41 -0.06 9.95
CA ILE A 109 -9.06 -0.05 9.36
C ILE A 109 -9.10 0.38 7.90
N ALA A 110 -10.04 -0.14 7.09
CA ALA A 110 -10.21 0.25 5.70
C ALA A 110 -10.58 1.74 5.58
N ASP A 111 -11.46 2.23 6.43
CA ASP A 111 -11.85 3.64 6.51
C ASP A 111 -10.65 4.54 6.86
N TYR A 112 -9.88 4.18 7.89
CA TYR A 112 -8.65 4.87 8.25
C TYR A 112 -7.66 4.96 7.08
N LEU A 113 -7.54 3.89 6.29
CA LEU A 113 -6.70 3.84 5.08
C LEU A 113 -7.36 4.54 3.88
N SER A 114 -8.64 4.88 3.97
CA SER A 114 -9.46 5.42 2.87
C SER A 114 -9.50 4.49 1.65
N VAL A 115 -9.72 3.21 1.89
CA VAL A 115 -9.86 2.16 0.86
C VAL A 115 -11.10 1.32 1.12
N SER A 116 -11.51 0.50 0.14
CA SER A 116 -12.57 -0.48 0.36
C SER A 116 -12.08 -1.67 1.20
N LYS A 117 -13.02 -2.38 1.82
CA LYS A 117 -12.71 -3.60 2.58
C LYS A 117 -12.12 -4.68 1.69
N GLU A 118 -12.54 -4.76 0.44
CA GLU A 118 -12.03 -5.69 -0.55
C GLU A 118 -10.53 -5.43 -0.81
N ILE A 119 -10.13 -4.17 -0.97
CA ILE A 119 -8.72 -3.81 -1.13
C ILE A 119 -7.92 -4.09 0.14
N LEU A 120 -8.47 -3.81 1.32
CA LEU A 120 -7.81 -4.18 2.58
C LEU A 120 -7.54 -5.68 2.65
N LYS A 121 -8.52 -6.51 2.28
CA LYS A 121 -8.38 -7.96 2.23
C LYS A 121 -7.25 -8.38 1.27
N ASP A 122 -7.23 -7.83 0.07
CA ASP A 122 -6.18 -8.10 -0.92
C ASP A 122 -4.79 -7.71 -0.40
N VAL A 123 -4.69 -6.59 0.31
CA VAL A 123 -3.45 -6.14 0.98
C VAL A 123 -3.00 -7.15 2.04
N ILE A 124 -3.90 -7.59 2.91
CA ILE A 124 -3.60 -8.57 3.95
C ILE A 124 -3.11 -9.88 3.34
N GLU A 125 -3.79 -10.39 2.31
CA GLU A 125 -3.37 -11.61 1.61
C GLU A 125 -1.99 -11.45 0.93
N ASP A 126 -1.71 -10.30 0.33
CA ASP A 126 -0.40 -10.04 -0.25
C ASP A 126 0.70 -9.93 0.82
N LEU A 127 0.42 -9.30 1.96
CA LEU A 127 1.34 -9.25 3.09
C LEU A 127 1.60 -10.64 3.69
N LYS A 128 0.57 -11.47 3.85
CA LYS A 128 0.71 -12.86 4.28
C LYS A 128 1.60 -13.67 3.32
N ALA A 129 1.40 -13.49 2.03
CA ALA A 129 2.20 -14.17 1.02
C ALA A 129 3.68 -13.74 1.03
N GLN A 130 3.98 -12.52 1.46
CA GLN A 130 5.35 -12.00 1.53
C GLN A 130 6.05 -12.30 2.85
N TYR A 131 5.34 -12.19 3.96
CA TYR A 131 5.93 -12.12 5.31
C TYR A 131 5.40 -13.20 6.27
N GLY A 132 4.41 -13.97 5.88
CA GLY A 132 3.70 -14.88 6.76
C GLY A 132 2.66 -14.16 7.63
N ILE A 133 2.20 -14.81 8.69
CA ILE A 133 1.09 -14.32 9.51
C ILE A 133 1.48 -13.23 10.51
N ARG A 134 2.77 -12.93 10.65
CA ARG A 134 3.29 -11.97 11.64
C ARG A 134 4.46 -11.16 11.05
N ILE A 135 4.38 -9.85 11.18
CA ILE A 135 5.40 -8.92 10.65
C ILE A 135 6.00 -8.11 11.80
N PRO A 136 7.33 -8.17 12.04
CA PRO A 136 8.00 -7.30 13.02
C PRO A 136 8.17 -5.89 12.44
N ILE A 137 7.59 -4.87 13.10
CA ILE A 137 7.68 -3.47 12.66
C ILE A 137 7.95 -2.57 13.85
N GLY A 138 9.14 -2.00 13.90
CA GLY A 138 9.52 -1.16 15.02
C GLY A 138 9.43 -1.93 16.34
N ASP A 139 8.70 -1.40 17.30
CA ASP A 139 8.50 -2.00 18.61
C ASP A 139 7.28 -2.91 18.69
N TYR A 140 6.66 -3.23 17.54
CA TYR A 140 5.46 -4.03 17.47
C TYR A 140 5.62 -5.23 16.55
N TYR A 141 4.82 -6.27 16.82
CA TYR A 141 4.43 -7.28 15.85
C TYR A 141 3.06 -6.91 15.32
N LEU A 142 2.90 -6.87 14.00
CA LEU A 142 1.60 -6.85 13.32
C LEU A 142 1.20 -8.29 13.02
N TYR A 143 0.09 -8.73 13.57
CA TYR A 143 -0.54 -10.01 13.26
C TYR A 143 -1.55 -9.83 12.12
N LEU A 144 -1.53 -10.75 11.17
CA LEU A 144 -2.41 -10.75 10.00
C LEU A 144 -3.49 -11.83 10.10
N GLU A 145 -3.43 -12.67 11.14
CA GLU A 145 -4.39 -13.75 11.45
C GLU A 145 -4.53 -13.96 12.95
N PRO A 146 -5.72 -14.36 13.42
CA PRO A 146 -6.99 -14.57 12.68
C PRO A 146 -7.67 -13.28 12.25
N HIS A 147 -7.28 -12.15 12.79
CA HIS A 147 -7.66 -10.77 12.47
C HIS A 147 -6.44 -9.85 12.62
N LEU A 148 -6.54 -8.64 12.08
CA LEU A 148 -5.46 -7.65 12.26
C LEU A 148 -5.37 -7.26 13.73
N ASP A 149 -4.17 -7.42 14.31
CA ASP A 149 -3.88 -7.06 15.69
C ASP A 149 -2.40 -6.68 15.86
N ILE A 150 -2.05 -6.04 16.98
CA ILE A 150 -0.70 -5.66 17.32
C ILE A 150 -0.31 -6.11 18.72
N ALA A 151 0.95 -6.51 18.88
CA ALA A 151 1.55 -6.75 20.20
C ALA A 151 2.95 -6.14 20.28
N LEU A 152 3.40 -5.82 21.50
CA LEU A 152 4.76 -5.33 21.71
C LEU A 152 5.80 -6.38 21.35
N ASN A 153 6.79 -5.99 20.59
CA ASN A 153 7.95 -6.82 20.24
C ASN A 153 8.94 -6.87 21.41
N LYS A 154 8.73 -7.83 22.32
CA LYS A 154 9.60 -8.04 23.50
C LYS A 154 11.01 -8.51 23.13
N ASP A 155 11.21 -9.10 21.97
CA ASP A 155 12.50 -9.64 21.53
C ASP A 155 13.54 -8.54 21.31
N LYS A 156 13.11 -7.34 20.91
CA LYS A 156 13.99 -6.16 20.80
C LYS A 156 14.53 -5.64 22.13
N LYS A 157 13.78 -5.79 23.22
CA LYS A 157 14.26 -5.37 24.56
C LYS A 157 15.37 -6.27 25.05
N ASN A 158 15.30 -7.57 24.80
CA ASN A 158 16.33 -8.54 25.20
C ASN A 158 17.64 -8.35 24.43
N ASN A 159 17.59 -7.98 23.15
CA ASN A 159 18.80 -7.69 22.36
C ASN A 159 19.51 -6.39 22.78
N LYS A 160 18.78 -5.38 23.28
CA LYS A 160 19.42 -4.16 23.81
C LYS A 160 20.11 -4.40 25.17
N VAL A 161 19.57 -5.27 25.99
CA VAL A 161 20.15 -5.60 27.30
C VAL A 161 21.46 -6.42 27.15
N ASN A 162 21.51 -7.32 26.16
CA ASN A 162 22.71 -8.14 25.93
C ASN A 162 23.89 -7.36 25.31
N VAL A 163 23.67 -6.22 24.70
CA VAL A 163 24.75 -5.37 24.16
C VAL A 163 25.37 -4.50 25.24
N PHE A 164 24.64 -4.19 26.33
CA PHE A 164 25.17 -3.40 27.45
C PHE A 164 25.92 -4.26 28.49
N ASN A 165 25.62 -5.56 28.59
CA ASN A 165 26.28 -6.45 29.55
C ASN A 165 27.59 -7.11 29.04
N GLY A 166 28.02 -6.80 27.82
CA GLY A 166 29.24 -7.35 27.20
C GLY A 166 30.49 -6.47 27.28
N LYS A 167 30.47 -5.35 28.02
CA LYS A 167 31.62 -4.41 28.08
C LYS A 167 32.14 -4.13 29.49
N GLU A 168 31.96 -5.04 30.41
CA GLU A 168 32.69 -4.96 31.68
C GLU A 168 33.33 -6.31 32.00
N GLN A 169 34.39 -6.67 31.27
CA GLN A 169 35.44 -7.60 31.67
C GLN A 169 36.59 -7.53 30.64
N GLN A 170 37.44 -6.52 30.77
CA GLN A 170 38.90 -6.62 30.53
C GLN A 170 39.60 -5.49 31.27
#